data_d53e80554c4638f45fe7dff00962de4a
#
_entry.id   d53e80554c4638f45fe7dff00962de4a
#
_cell.length_a   1.000
_cell.length_b   1.000
_cell.length_c   1.000
_cell.angle_alpha   90.00
_cell.angle_beta   90.00
_cell.angle_gamma   90.00
#
_symmetry.space_group_name_H-M   'P 1'
#
loop_
_entity.id
_entity.type
_entity.pdbx_description
1 polymer ?
#
loop_
_entity_poly.entity_id
_entity_poly.type
_entity_poly.pdbx_seq_one_letter_code
_entity_poly.pdbx_strand_id
1 'polypeptide(L)'
;GTAAYGAPVVTLDKVVGGSVLRNNGGAEALTLVGDVLRVGFETHQTTGSPIGTVRTDGTLDAFQRTVQPSLYVLTGMDASDGLVAQVFRAYDPARGARAIVRVYDGDTKIAEAQLKQPLPVDNFEAIAIDKQPDGGTRLWVLSDDNFSLEQRTLLLALDLDQE
;
A
#
# COMPACT_ATOMS: atom_id res chain seq x y z
N GLY A 1 -26.91 12.21 3.11
CA GLY A 1 -25.92 13.21 2.67
C GLY A 1 -25.63 13.09 1.20
N THR A 2 -25.35 14.19 0.53
CA THR A 2 -24.89 14.21 -0.87
C THR A 2 -23.38 14.48 -0.88
N ALA A 3 -22.63 13.67 -1.61
CA ALA A 3 -21.23 13.98 -1.89
C ALA A 3 -21.16 15.12 -2.91
N ALA A 4 -20.31 16.11 -2.68
CA ALA A 4 -20.04 17.18 -3.62
C ALA A 4 -18.65 16.98 -4.25
N TYR A 5 -18.55 17.22 -5.55
CA TYR A 5 -17.26 17.28 -6.22
C TYR A 5 -16.53 18.57 -5.83
N GLY A 6 -15.33 18.44 -5.28
CA GLY A 6 -14.43 19.56 -5.02
C GLY A 6 -13.44 19.78 -6.16
N ALA A 7 -12.76 20.91 -6.13
CA ALA A 7 -11.59 21.11 -6.97
C ALA A 7 -10.45 20.16 -6.53
N PRO A 8 -9.53 19.76 -7.43
CA PRO A 8 -8.35 19.02 -7.04
C PRO A 8 -7.54 19.78 -5.98
N VAL A 9 -7.19 19.11 -4.88
CA VAL A 9 -6.41 19.73 -3.79
C VAL A 9 -4.95 19.81 -4.18
N VAL A 10 -4.45 18.78 -4.86
CA VAL A 10 -3.05 18.71 -5.30
C VAL A 10 -2.96 18.06 -6.68
N THR A 11 -2.04 18.55 -7.50
CA THR A 11 -1.65 17.90 -8.76
C THR A 11 -0.29 17.25 -8.56
N LEU A 12 -0.20 15.95 -8.86
CA LEU A 12 1.03 15.19 -8.70
C LEU A 12 1.89 15.31 -9.97
N ASP A 13 3.13 15.73 -9.80
CA ASP A 13 4.11 15.74 -10.86
C ASP A 13 4.69 14.34 -11.12
N LYS A 14 5.32 14.15 -12.29
CA LYS A 14 6.01 12.89 -12.62
C LYS A 14 7.29 12.65 -11.80
N VAL A 15 7.77 13.64 -11.05
CA VAL A 15 8.90 13.52 -10.13
C VAL A 15 8.38 13.75 -8.71
N VAL A 16 8.35 12.72 -7.90
CA VAL A 16 7.84 12.76 -6.55
C VAL A 16 8.90 12.26 -5.58
N GLY A 17 9.26 13.08 -4.58
CA GLY A 17 10.28 12.74 -3.60
C GLY A 17 11.63 12.36 -4.24
N GLY A 18 12.00 12.98 -5.35
CA GLY A 18 13.19 12.66 -6.13
C GLY A 18 13.12 11.38 -6.96
N SER A 19 11.95 10.73 -7.01
CA SER A 19 11.69 9.56 -7.86
C SER A 19 10.95 9.97 -9.12
N VAL A 20 11.45 9.51 -10.28
CA VAL A 20 10.72 9.66 -11.55
C VAL A 20 9.65 8.57 -11.63
N LEU A 21 8.40 8.99 -11.69
CA LEU A 21 7.28 8.07 -11.91
C LEU A 21 7.25 7.62 -13.37
N ARG A 22 7.02 6.34 -13.61
CA ARG A 22 6.81 5.81 -14.96
C ARG A 22 5.46 6.26 -15.51
N ASN A 23 5.24 6.12 -16.82
CA ASN A 23 3.97 6.50 -17.45
C ASN A 23 2.74 5.78 -16.86
N ASN A 24 2.94 4.60 -16.27
CA ASN A 24 1.91 3.80 -15.59
C ASN A 24 2.18 3.69 -14.07
N GLY A 25 3.02 4.54 -13.52
CA GLY A 25 3.25 4.67 -12.09
C GLY A 25 2.58 5.92 -11.57
N GLY A 26 2.08 5.87 -10.37
CA GLY A 26 1.34 6.98 -9.79
C GLY A 26 1.15 6.83 -8.29
N ALA A 27 0.19 7.57 -7.77
CA ALA A 27 -0.30 7.38 -6.40
C ALA A 27 -1.18 6.13 -6.37
N GLU A 28 -0.72 5.10 -5.68
CA GLU A 28 -1.41 3.81 -5.59
C GLU A 28 -1.89 3.51 -4.17
N ALA A 29 -1.43 4.27 -3.20
CA ALA A 29 -1.77 4.05 -1.81
C ALA A 29 -2.15 5.37 -1.13
N LEU A 30 -3.23 5.35 -0.37
CA LEU A 30 -3.74 6.52 0.35
C LEU A 30 -4.21 6.07 1.74
N THR A 31 -3.79 6.78 2.77
CA THR A 31 -4.25 6.52 4.13
C THR A 31 -4.20 7.78 5.01
N LEU A 32 -4.99 7.77 6.09
CA LEU A 32 -5.00 8.81 7.10
C LEU A 32 -4.32 8.27 8.38
N VAL A 33 -3.18 8.84 8.75
CA VAL A 33 -2.45 8.50 9.97
C VAL A 33 -2.71 9.61 11.01
N GLY A 34 -3.59 9.35 11.97
CA GLY A 34 -4.16 10.42 12.77
C GLY A 34 -4.89 11.42 11.88
N ASP A 35 -4.51 12.69 11.92
CA ASP A 35 -5.07 13.76 11.08
C ASP A 35 -4.20 14.05 9.83
N VAL A 36 -3.21 13.20 9.55
CA VAL A 36 -2.23 13.41 8.47
C VAL A 36 -2.53 12.49 7.30
N LEU A 37 -2.92 13.07 6.17
CA LEU A 37 -3.12 12.32 4.92
C LEU A 37 -1.76 11.96 4.30
N ARG A 38 -1.55 10.66 4.06
CA ARG A 38 -0.34 10.13 3.42
C ARG A 38 -0.67 9.46 2.09
N VAL A 39 0.20 9.71 1.10
CA VAL A 39 0.10 9.17 -0.25
C VAL A 39 1.35 8.38 -0.58
N GLY A 40 1.20 7.12 -0.94
CA GLY A 40 2.27 6.24 -1.40
C GLY A 40 2.31 6.13 -2.92
N PHE A 41 3.51 6.03 -3.48
CA PHE A 41 3.73 6.02 -4.93
C PHE A 41 4.37 4.72 -5.38
N GLU A 42 3.82 4.15 -6.44
CA GLU A 42 4.43 3.01 -7.12
C GLU A 42 5.76 3.42 -7.77
N THR A 43 6.82 2.70 -7.44
CA THR A 43 8.11 2.84 -8.11
C THR A 43 8.91 1.54 -8.04
N HIS A 44 9.65 1.25 -9.10
CA HIS A 44 10.60 0.13 -9.14
C HIS A 44 12.03 0.55 -8.73
N GLN A 45 12.20 1.74 -8.16
CA GLN A 45 13.52 2.19 -7.72
C GLN A 45 13.98 1.41 -6.48
N THR A 46 15.25 1.03 -6.47
CA THR A 46 15.88 0.32 -5.34
C THR A 46 15.98 1.16 -4.07
N THR A 47 15.81 2.48 -4.19
CA THR A 47 15.76 3.41 -3.07
C THR A 47 14.46 3.37 -2.29
N GLY A 48 13.48 2.58 -2.73
CA GLY A 48 12.18 2.42 -2.10
C GLY A 48 11.09 3.32 -2.68
N SER A 49 9.85 2.98 -2.35
CA SER A 49 8.67 3.78 -2.71
C SER A 49 8.57 5.03 -1.86
N PRO A 50 8.41 6.22 -2.46
CA PRO A 50 8.17 7.43 -1.69
C PRO A 50 6.77 7.42 -1.11
N ILE A 51 6.66 7.90 0.13
CA ILE A 51 5.40 8.18 0.81
C ILE A 51 5.43 9.66 1.20
N GLY A 52 4.54 10.44 0.64
CA GLY A 52 4.44 11.87 0.91
C GLY A 52 3.32 12.19 1.90
N THR A 53 3.42 13.34 2.55
CA THR A 53 2.39 13.94 3.39
C THR A 53 1.67 15.03 2.61
N VAL A 54 0.34 14.98 2.58
CA VAL A 54 -0.48 16.05 2.00
C VAL A 54 -0.75 17.09 3.08
N ARG A 55 -0.36 18.32 2.85
CA ARG A 55 -0.60 19.45 3.76
C ARG A 55 -2.00 20.04 3.57
N THR A 56 -2.43 20.83 4.54
CA THR A 56 -3.75 21.50 4.51
C THR A 56 -3.90 22.49 3.36
N ASP A 57 -2.79 23.04 2.86
CA ASP A 57 -2.76 23.90 1.67
C ASP A 57 -2.75 23.12 0.34
N GLY A 58 -2.79 21.79 0.40
CA GLY A 58 -2.78 20.89 -0.75
C GLY A 58 -1.38 20.58 -1.29
N THR A 59 -0.31 21.10 -0.68
CA THR A 59 1.04 20.73 -1.09
C THR A 59 1.41 19.33 -0.60
N LEU A 60 2.31 18.67 -1.33
CA LEU A 60 2.82 17.34 -1.01
C LEU A 60 4.29 17.45 -0.61
N ASP A 61 4.63 17.03 0.59
CA ASP A 61 5.99 17.09 1.11
C ASP A 61 6.32 15.97 2.11
N ALA A 62 7.38 16.18 2.89
CA ALA A 62 7.83 15.27 3.94
C ALA A 62 7.92 13.82 3.48
N PHE A 63 8.56 13.60 2.32
CA PHE A 63 8.68 12.27 1.75
C PHE A 63 9.54 11.36 2.62
N GLN A 64 8.92 10.27 3.04
CA GLN A 64 9.60 9.10 3.58
C GLN A 64 9.75 8.05 2.47
N ARG A 65 10.67 7.10 2.66
CA ARG A 65 10.81 5.98 1.74
C ARG A 65 10.60 4.68 2.48
N THR A 66 9.70 3.86 1.94
CA THR A 66 9.60 2.48 2.40
C THR A 66 10.46 1.60 1.49
N VAL A 67 11.50 0.99 2.08
CA VAL A 67 12.41 0.11 1.34
C VAL A 67 11.72 -1.21 1.07
N GLN A 68 11.62 -1.61 -0.19
CA GLN A 68 11.10 -2.90 -0.61
C GLN A 68 12.17 -3.72 -1.33
N PRO A 69 12.05 -5.07 -1.37
CA PRO A 69 12.90 -5.90 -2.21
C PRO A 69 12.76 -5.54 -3.69
N SER A 70 13.79 -5.83 -4.48
CA SER A 70 13.76 -5.64 -5.93
C SER A 70 12.54 -6.30 -6.57
N LEU A 71 11.94 -5.65 -7.55
CA LEU A 71 10.71 -5.99 -8.27
C LEU A 71 9.40 -5.75 -7.51
N TYR A 72 9.41 -5.55 -6.20
CA TYR A 72 8.21 -5.21 -5.47
C TYR A 72 7.89 -3.71 -5.60
N VAL A 73 6.61 -3.40 -5.66
CA VAL A 73 6.09 -2.03 -5.69
C VAL A 73 4.99 -1.87 -4.65
N LEU A 74 4.91 -0.70 -4.04
CA LEU A 74 3.86 -0.37 -3.08
C LEU A 74 2.54 -0.16 -3.84
N THR A 75 1.48 -0.87 -3.45
CA THR A 75 0.17 -0.80 -4.10
C THR A 75 -0.98 -0.48 -3.14
N GLY A 76 -0.78 -0.56 -1.83
CA GLY A 76 -1.81 -0.17 -0.88
C GLY A 76 -1.26 0.15 0.49
N MET A 77 -1.96 1.03 1.21
CA MET A 77 -1.71 1.36 2.62
C MET A 77 -3.02 1.56 3.35
N ASP A 78 -3.02 1.22 4.63
CA ASP A 78 -4.07 1.59 5.56
C ASP A 78 -3.48 1.91 6.94
N ALA A 79 -4.22 2.68 7.74
CA ALA A 79 -3.81 3.01 9.09
C ALA A 79 -5.00 2.98 10.05
N SER A 80 -4.80 2.36 11.21
CA SER A 80 -5.79 2.28 12.28
C SER A 80 -5.09 2.14 13.63
N ASP A 81 -5.52 2.90 14.64
CA ASP A 81 -5.04 2.82 16.03
C ASP A 81 -3.51 2.86 16.17
N GLY A 82 -2.86 3.77 15.43
CA GLY A 82 -1.41 3.94 15.46
C GLY A 82 -0.64 2.95 14.57
N LEU A 83 -1.28 1.88 14.11
CA LEU A 83 -0.68 0.95 13.17
C LEU A 83 -0.78 1.48 11.73
N VAL A 84 0.23 1.16 10.92
CA VAL A 84 0.23 1.38 9.47
C VAL A 84 0.52 0.06 8.77
N ALA A 85 -0.39 -0.39 7.94
CA ALA A 85 -0.19 -1.57 7.09
C ALA A 85 0.15 -1.14 5.66
N GLN A 86 1.03 -1.90 5.02
CA GLN A 86 1.47 -1.68 3.65
C GLN A 86 1.43 -3.01 2.89
N VAL A 87 0.93 -2.99 1.66
CA VAL A 87 1.03 -4.11 0.73
C VAL A 87 1.89 -3.74 -0.45
N PHE A 88 2.79 -4.66 -0.79
CA PHE A 88 3.67 -4.60 -1.95
C PHE A 88 3.40 -5.80 -2.82
N ARG A 89 3.35 -5.61 -4.12
CA ARG A 89 3.25 -6.70 -5.09
C ARG A 89 4.46 -6.78 -6.00
N ALA A 90 4.69 -7.98 -6.52
CA ALA A 90 5.65 -8.24 -7.58
C ALA A 90 5.12 -9.32 -8.51
N TYR A 91 5.45 -9.21 -9.78
CA TYR A 91 5.22 -10.25 -10.78
C TYR A 91 6.52 -10.58 -11.49
N ASP A 92 6.74 -11.86 -11.70
CA ASP A 92 7.87 -12.40 -12.44
C ASP A 92 7.37 -13.63 -13.22
N PRO A 93 7.55 -13.71 -14.56
CA PRO A 93 7.02 -14.83 -15.35
C PRO A 93 7.47 -16.21 -14.88
N ALA A 94 8.68 -16.31 -14.28
CA ALA A 94 9.20 -17.58 -13.78
C ALA A 94 8.72 -17.95 -12.37
N ARG A 95 8.30 -16.96 -11.58
CA ARG A 95 7.95 -17.12 -10.15
C ARG A 95 6.49 -16.79 -9.85
N GLY A 96 5.76 -16.24 -10.80
CA GLY A 96 4.37 -15.79 -10.67
C GLY A 96 4.20 -14.54 -9.81
N ALA A 97 2.96 -14.29 -9.42
CA ALA A 97 2.57 -13.22 -8.52
C ALA A 97 3.09 -13.49 -7.10
N ARG A 98 3.49 -12.43 -6.41
CA ARG A 98 3.93 -12.46 -5.01
C ARG A 98 3.57 -11.15 -4.34
N ALA A 99 3.33 -11.18 -3.04
CA ALA A 99 3.12 -9.98 -2.25
C ALA A 99 3.91 -10.03 -0.94
N ILE A 100 4.13 -8.85 -0.38
CA ILE A 100 4.63 -8.64 0.98
C ILE A 100 3.64 -7.74 1.69
N VAL A 101 3.21 -8.15 2.86
CA VAL A 101 2.42 -7.32 3.77
C VAL A 101 3.30 -6.95 4.94
N ARG A 102 3.33 -5.67 5.31
CA ARG A 102 4.08 -5.15 6.46
C ARG A 102 3.17 -4.37 7.37
N VAL A 103 3.42 -4.46 8.67
CA VAL A 103 2.76 -3.65 9.68
C VAL A 103 3.81 -2.90 10.49
N TYR A 104 3.54 -1.63 10.71
CA TYR A 104 4.38 -0.72 11.48
C TYR A 104 3.58 -0.16 12.67
N ASP A 105 4.26 0.02 13.79
CA ASP A 105 3.86 0.87 14.90
C ASP A 105 4.84 2.05 14.96
N GLY A 106 4.36 3.23 14.62
CA GLY A 106 5.23 4.37 14.32
C GLY A 106 6.24 4.05 13.21
N ASP A 107 7.53 4.15 13.52
CA ASP A 107 8.63 3.82 12.59
C ASP A 107 9.13 2.37 12.74
N THR A 108 8.58 1.60 13.67
CA THR A 108 9.02 0.22 13.95
C THR A 108 8.20 -0.77 13.14
N LYS A 109 8.85 -1.57 12.31
CA LYS A 109 8.20 -2.71 11.66
C LYS A 109 7.96 -3.82 12.68
N ILE A 110 6.70 -4.10 13.00
CA ILE A 110 6.30 -5.11 13.98
C ILE A 110 5.92 -6.45 13.34
N ALA A 111 5.51 -6.46 12.06
CA ALA A 111 5.20 -7.70 11.35
C ALA A 111 5.53 -7.62 9.86
N GLU A 112 5.82 -8.79 9.27
CA GLU A 112 5.97 -8.97 7.83
C GLU A 112 5.50 -10.37 7.42
N ALA A 113 4.61 -10.44 6.44
CA ALA A 113 4.17 -11.67 5.81
C ALA A 113 4.55 -11.68 4.32
N GLN A 114 5.10 -12.81 3.84
CA GLN A 114 5.37 -13.04 2.43
C GLN A 114 4.31 -13.97 1.84
N LEU A 115 3.57 -13.47 0.88
CA LEU A 115 2.54 -14.19 0.16
C LEU A 115 3.10 -14.64 -1.19
N LYS A 116 3.17 -15.96 -1.39
CA LYS A 116 3.70 -16.60 -2.60
C LYS A 116 3.11 -17.99 -2.74
N GLN A 117 3.19 -18.58 -3.91
CA GLN A 117 2.78 -19.98 -4.11
C GLN A 117 3.41 -20.91 -3.08
N PRO A 118 2.69 -21.92 -2.55
CA PRO A 118 1.37 -22.42 -3.00
C PRO A 118 0.15 -21.66 -2.45
N LEU A 119 0.33 -20.58 -1.69
CA LEU A 119 -0.78 -19.74 -1.27
C LEU A 119 -1.50 -19.16 -2.50
N PRO A 120 -2.83 -18.93 -2.41
CA PRO A 120 -3.54 -18.22 -3.47
C PRO A 120 -3.07 -16.77 -3.50
N VAL A 121 -2.21 -16.43 -4.46
CA VAL A 121 -1.64 -15.09 -4.63
C VAL A 121 -2.01 -14.58 -6.01
N ASP A 122 -2.33 -13.30 -6.07
CA ASP A 122 -2.62 -12.60 -7.30
C ASP A 122 -2.14 -11.14 -7.23
N ASN A 123 -2.67 -10.27 -8.02
CA ASN A 123 -2.35 -8.86 -8.13
C ASN A 123 -2.95 -8.05 -6.96
N PHE A 124 -2.37 -8.13 -5.77
CA PHE A 124 -2.87 -7.41 -4.58
C PHE A 124 -2.68 -5.90 -4.70
N GLU A 125 -3.79 -5.16 -4.60
CA GLU A 125 -3.86 -3.71 -4.82
C GLU A 125 -4.38 -2.94 -3.60
N ALA A 126 -5.02 -3.61 -2.66
CA ALA A 126 -5.59 -2.94 -1.49
C ALA A 126 -5.31 -3.71 -0.20
N ILE A 127 -5.25 -2.97 0.90
CA ILE A 127 -5.14 -3.49 2.25
C ILE A 127 -6.02 -2.67 3.19
N ALA A 128 -6.63 -3.34 4.19
CA ALA A 128 -7.38 -2.69 5.26
C ALA A 128 -7.04 -3.33 6.61
N ILE A 129 -6.95 -2.50 7.66
CA ILE A 129 -6.79 -2.93 9.06
C ILE A 129 -8.17 -3.02 9.69
N ASP A 130 -8.48 -4.17 10.26
CA ASP A 130 -9.74 -4.46 10.94
C ASP A 130 -9.46 -4.85 12.39
N LYS A 131 -9.92 -4.03 13.34
CA LYS A 131 -9.83 -4.32 14.77
C LYS A 131 -10.94 -5.25 15.17
N GLN A 132 -10.56 -6.40 15.68
CA GLN A 132 -11.50 -7.43 16.08
C GLN A 132 -12.09 -7.15 17.49
N PRO A 133 -13.32 -7.60 17.78
CA PRO A 133 -13.96 -7.38 19.09
C PRO A 133 -13.19 -7.98 20.27
N ASP A 134 -12.37 -8.99 20.05
CA ASP A 134 -11.51 -9.63 21.04
C ASP A 134 -10.18 -8.89 21.30
N GLY A 135 -9.97 -7.75 20.60
CA GLY A 135 -8.76 -6.96 20.68
C GLY A 135 -7.69 -7.37 19.65
N GLY A 136 -7.93 -8.44 18.89
CA GLY A 136 -7.06 -8.86 17.80
C GLY A 136 -7.03 -7.84 16.64
N THR A 137 -6.06 -7.99 15.75
CA THR A 137 -5.97 -7.19 14.53
C THR A 137 -5.94 -8.12 13.33
N ARG A 138 -6.86 -7.90 12.40
CA ARG A 138 -6.92 -8.60 11.13
C ARG A 138 -6.59 -7.64 9.98
N LEU A 139 -5.84 -8.13 9.02
CA LEU A 139 -5.56 -7.42 7.77
C LEU A 139 -6.35 -8.10 6.67
N TRP A 140 -7.11 -7.33 5.92
CA TRP A 140 -7.76 -7.75 4.69
C TRP A 140 -6.93 -7.29 3.51
N VAL A 141 -6.61 -8.20 2.59
CA VAL A 141 -5.83 -7.89 1.38
C VAL A 141 -6.63 -8.31 0.18
N LEU A 142 -6.85 -7.37 -0.76
CA LEU A 142 -7.69 -7.57 -1.94
C LEU A 142 -6.83 -7.49 -3.21
N SER A 143 -7.05 -8.42 -4.14
CA SER A 143 -6.47 -8.38 -5.47
C SER A 143 -7.45 -7.90 -6.52
N ASP A 144 -6.92 -7.31 -7.60
CA ASP A 144 -7.62 -6.96 -8.83
C ASP A 144 -7.29 -7.97 -9.94
N ASP A 145 -8.29 -8.40 -10.69
CA ASP A 145 -8.12 -9.33 -11.80
C ASP A 145 -7.74 -8.66 -13.13
N ASN A 146 -7.67 -7.32 -13.16
CA ASN A 146 -7.34 -6.53 -14.36
C ASN A 146 -8.18 -6.91 -15.60
N PHE A 147 -9.41 -7.41 -15.40
CA PHE A 147 -10.24 -7.99 -16.48
C PHE A 147 -9.55 -9.14 -17.24
N SER A 148 -8.60 -9.82 -16.62
CA SER A 148 -7.85 -10.95 -17.17
C SER A 148 -8.51 -12.27 -16.79
N LEU A 149 -8.62 -13.19 -17.72
CA LEU A 149 -9.10 -14.56 -17.46
C LEU A 149 -8.08 -15.40 -16.66
N GLU A 150 -6.85 -14.93 -16.54
CA GLU A 150 -5.75 -15.60 -15.83
C GLU A 150 -5.56 -15.10 -14.41
N GLN A 151 -6.09 -13.90 -14.08
CA GLN A 151 -6.03 -13.31 -12.77
C GLN A 151 -7.36 -13.47 -12.02
N ARG A 152 -7.32 -13.35 -10.71
CA ARG A 152 -8.48 -13.57 -9.84
C ARG A 152 -8.64 -12.41 -8.88
N THR A 153 -9.88 -12.02 -8.61
CA THR A 153 -10.22 -11.18 -7.47
C THR A 153 -10.25 -12.05 -6.22
N LEU A 154 -9.25 -11.90 -5.35
CA LEU A 154 -9.08 -12.64 -4.10
C LEU A 154 -9.19 -11.68 -2.92
N LEU A 155 -9.86 -12.13 -1.87
CA LEU A 155 -9.84 -11.49 -0.56
C LEU A 155 -9.16 -12.43 0.43
N LEU A 156 -8.03 -12.04 1.00
CA LEU A 156 -7.32 -12.77 2.03
C LEU A 156 -7.44 -12.07 3.37
N ALA A 157 -7.53 -12.88 4.43
CA ALA A 157 -7.44 -12.42 5.82
C ALA A 157 -6.10 -12.90 6.41
N LEU A 158 -5.40 -12.00 7.08
CA LEU A 158 -4.16 -12.27 7.81
C LEU A 158 -4.37 -11.77 9.24
N ASP A 159 -4.27 -12.64 10.22
CA ASP A 159 -4.33 -12.23 11.62
C ASP A 159 -2.93 -11.83 12.09
N LEU A 160 -2.85 -10.71 12.80
CA LEU A 160 -1.62 -10.25 13.43
C LEU A 160 -1.52 -10.93 14.80
N ASP A 161 -0.52 -11.80 14.96
CA ASP A 161 -0.28 -12.45 16.24
C ASP A 161 0.05 -11.42 17.32
N GLN A 162 -0.61 -11.53 18.46
CA GLN A 162 -0.27 -10.77 19.66
C GLN A 162 0.78 -11.58 20.42
N GLU A 163 2.03 -11.11 20.45
CA GLU A 163 3.03 -11.64 21.37
C GLU A 163 2.85 -11.09 22.80
#